data_74c273817db8558c338f478618ba9ec6
#
_entry.id   74c273817db8558c338f478618ba9ec6
#
_cell.length_a   1.000
_cell.length_b   1.000
_cell.length_c   1.000
_cell.angle_alpha   90.00
_cell.angle_beta   90.00
_cell.angle_gamma   90.00
#
_symmetry.space_group_name_H-M   'P 1'
#
loop_
_entity.id
_entity.type
_entity.pdbx_description
1 polymer ?
#
loop_
_entity_poly.entity_id
_entity_poly.type
_entity_poly.pdbx_seq_one_letter_code
_entity_poly.pdbx_strand_id
1 'polypeptide(L)'
;LYLFGQNRHRSGFDQDGDGFTELPKLKNQTVGFRSYLKMSTYSKLTFEYHHMNEYRRGGNLLDRPPHEADIAEQLEHSIDGGGLKFDLFSKDYKHKWSVFTSAQNTDRDSYYGTNQDPNAYGKTTDLTVMAGTQYAYSFDKFLFMPSDLTAGLEYSFDHLKDEMIGYNRFTNQKVHIESAFLQ
;
A
#
# COMPACT_ATOMS: atom_id res chain seq x y z
N LEU A 1 14.31 6.08 -15.89
CA LEU A 1 13.03 6.55 -15.41
C LEU A 1 11.93 5.68 -15.99
N TYR A 2 11.04 5.21 -15.16
CA TYR A 2 9.83 4.47 -15.52
C TYR A 2 8.63 5.23 -14.98
N LEU A 3 7.66 5.54 -15.84
CA LEU A 3 6.40 6.18 -15.47
C LEU A 3 5.28 5.17 -15.67
N PHE A 4 4.33 5.14 -14.75
CA PHE A 4 3.15 4.31 -14.87
C PHE A 4 1.91 5.04 -14.39
N GLY A 5 0.77 4.63 -14.91
CA GLY A 5 -0.51 5.15 -14.50
C GLY A 5 -1.64 4.20 -14.89
N GLN A 6 -2.71 4.26 -14.13
CA GLN A 6 -3.93 3.52 -14.39
C GLN A 6 -5.13 4.43 -14.13
N ASN A 7 -6.14 4.31 -14.98
CA ASN A 7 -7.47 4.85 -14.74
C ASN A 7 -8.49 3.75 -14.97
N ARG A 8 -9.27 3.43 -13.96
CA ARG A 8 -10.32 2.41 -14.01
C ARG A 8 -11.64 3.02 -13.59
N HIS A 9 -12.64 2.82 -14.42
CA HIS A 9 -14.01 3.22 -14.13
C HIS A 9 -14.95 2.03 -14.34
N ARG A 10 -15.91 1.87 -13.44
CA ARG A 10 -17.01 0.92 -13.54
C ARG A 10 -18.27 1.57 -12.98
N SER A 11 -19.36 1.52 -13.72
CA SER A 11 -20.68 1.86 -13.20
C SER A 11 -21.15 0.81 -12.21
N GLY A 12 -22.01 1.18 -11.28
CA GLY A 12 -22.73 0.21 -10.47
C GLY A 12 -23.57 -0.70 -11.36
N PHE A 13 -23.65 -1.97 -11.02
CA PHE A 13 -24.42 -2.96 -11.75
C PHE A 13 -25.39 -3.67 -10.79
N ASP A 14 -26.65 -3.58 -11.12
CA ASP A 14 -27.79 -4.24 -10.49
C ASP A 14 -28.24 -5.33 -11.46
N GLN A 15 -28.12 -6.60 -11.09
CA GLN A 15 -28.34 -7.75 -11.96
C GLN A 15 -29.82 -8.14 -12.01
N ASP A 16 -30.50 -8.10 -10.87
CA ASP A 16 -31.87 -8.59 -10.73
C ASP A 16 -32.94 -7.49 -10.76
N GLY A 17 -32.50 -6.21 -10.79
CA GLY A 17 -33.37 -5.05 -10.93
C GLY A 17 -34.09 -4.68 -9.63
N ASP A 18 -33.59 -5.08 -8.50
CA ASP A 18 -34.16 -4.78 -7.19
C ASP A 18 -33.76 -3.39 -6.65
N GLY A 19 -32.91 -2.68 -7.38
CA GLY A 19 -32.43 -1.33 -7.06
C GLY A 19 -31.14 -1.33 -6.20
N PHE A 20 -30.60 -2.50 -5.85
CA PHE A 20 -29.35 -2.65 -5.15
C PHE A 20 -28.26 -3.19 -6.08
N THR A 21 -27.01 -2.81 -5.84
CA THR A 21 -25.89 -3.20 -6.72
C THR A 21 -25.18 -4.43 -6.20
N GLU A 22 -25.06 -5.48 -7.02
CA GLU A 22 -24.14 -6.62 -6.78
C GLU A 22 -22.69 -6.25 -7.09
N LEU A 23 -22.49 -5.34 -8.05
CA LEU A 23 -21.17 -4.78 -8.34
C LEU A 23 -21.17 -3.28 -8.07
N PRO A 24 -20.35 -2.79 -7.11
CA PRO A 24 -20.32 -1.38 -6.77
C PRO A 24 -19.75 -0.53 -7.91
N LYS A 25 -20.19 0.73 -7.96
CA LYS A 25 -19.54 1.78 -8.73
C LYS A 25 -18.10 1.92 -8.25
N LEU A 26 -17.15 1.99 -9.19
CA LEU A 26 -15.72 2.10 -8.90
C LEU A 26 -15.09 3.18 -9.78
N LYS A 27 -14.28 4.02 -9.17
CA LYS A 27 -13.35 4.91 -9.84
C LYS A 27 -12.00 4.77 -9.15
N ASN A 28 -10.98 4.36 -9.90
CA ASN A 28 -9.62 4.23 -9.39
C ASN A 28 -8.66 4.93 -10.34
N GLN A 29 -7.80 5.78 -9.80
CA GLN A 29 -6.77 6.50 -10.52
C GLN A 29 -5.45 6.34 -9.78
N THR A 30 -4.46 5.83 -10.49
CA THR A 30 -3.10 5.65 -9.95
C THR A 30 -2.10 6.31 -10.88
N VAL A 31 -1.13 6.99 -10.30
CA VAL A 31 0.03 7.54 -11.01
C VAL A 31 1.27 7.31 -10.17
N GLY A 32 2.38 7.01 -10.83
CA GLY A 32 3.63 6.82 -10.13
C GLY A 32 4.83 6.80 -11.05
N PHE A 33 5.99 6.76 -10.45
CA PHE A 33 7.25 6.65 -11.16
C PHE A 33 8.29 5.88 -10.36
N ARG A 34 9.24 5.30 -11.09
CA ARG A 34 10.45 4.69 -10.54
C ARG A 34 11.67 5.21 -11.28
N SER A 35 12.66 5.66 -10.55
CA SER A 35 13.91 6.17 -11.08
C SER A 35 15.07 5.30 -10.63
N TYR A 36 16.00 5.09 -11.55
CA TYR A 36 17.25 4.37 -11.32
C TYR A 36 18.41 5.31 -11.63
N LEU A 37 19.22 5.56 -10.61
CA LEU A 37 20.39 6.42 -10.72
C LEU A 37 21.64 5.56 -10.50
N LYS A 38 22.48 5.48 -11.53
CA LYS A 38 23.80 4.86 -11.40
C LYS A 38 24.74 5.90 -10.77
N MET A 39 25.01 5.74 -9.47
CA MET A 39 25.85 6.67 -8.71
C MET A 39 27.34 6.45 -8.99
N SER A 40 27.75 5.18 -9.24
CA SER A 40 29.07 4.79 -9.67
C SER A 40 29.01 3.49 -10.47
N THR A 41 30.17 2.93 -10.87
CA THR A 41 30.23 1.61 -11.50
C THR A 41 29.67 0.52 -10.59
N TYR A 42 29.77 0.69 -9.28
CA TYR A 42 29.44 -0.32 -8.28
C TYR A 42 28.28 0.10 -7.37
N SER A 43 27.59 1.19 -7.65
CA SER A 43 26.47 1.64 -6.82
C SER A 43 25.30 2.15 -7.62
N LYS A 44 24.12 1.83 -7.12
CA LYS A 44 22.82 2.20 -7.72
C LYS A 44 21.86 2.69 -6.66
N LEU A 45 21.20 3.81 -6.92
CA LEU A 45 20.08 4.30 -6.15
C LEU A 45 18.80 4.05 -6.94
N THR A 46 17.81 3.50 -6.28
CA THR A 46 16.44 3.36 -6.81
C THR A 46 15.51 4.18 -5.94
N PHE A 47 14.69 4.98 -6.57
CA PHE A 47 13.65 5.78 -5.92
C PHE A 47 12.32 5.51 -6.61
N GLU A 48 11.25 5.35 -5.84
CA GLU A 48 9.89 5.21 -6.35
C GLU A 48 8.89 6.00 -5.54
N TYR A 49 7.83 6.44 -6.20
CA TYR A 49 6.67 7.06 -5.61
C TYR A 49 5.43 6.72 -6.42
N HIS A 50 4.32 6.55 -5.73
CA HIS A 50 3.01 6.43 -6.34
C HIS A 50 1.93 7.08 -5.48
N HIS A 51 0.92 7.56 -6.17
CA HIS A 51 -0.32 8.08 -5.57
C HIS A 51 -1.50 7.35 -6.19
N MET A 52 -2.47 6.97 -5.36
CA MET A 52 -3.70 6.32 -5.78
C MET A 52 -4.90 6.96 -5.09
N ASN A 53 -5.91 7.30 -5.88
CA ASN A 53 -7.25 7.64 -5.40
C ASN A 53 -8.22 6.55 -5.83
N GLU A 54 -9.01 6.06 -4.88
CA GLU A 54 -10.07 5.09 -5.17
C GLU A 54 -11.37 5.53 -4.51
N TYR A 55 -12.45 5.49 -5.28
CA TYR A 55 -13.82 5.66 -4.83
C TYR A 55 -14.62 4.40 -5.15
N ARG A 56 -15.31 3.86 -4.16
CA ARG A 56 -16.30 2.77 -4.31
C ARG A 56 -17.61 3.17 -3.68
N ARG A 57 -18.71 2.79 -4.33
CA ARG A 57 -20.06 3.03 -3.84
C ARG A 57 -20.97 1.87 -4.26
N GLY A 58 -21.48 1.13 -3.27
CA GLY A 58 -22.46 0.07 -3.42
C GLY A 58 -23.75 0.34 -2.64
N GLY A 59 -24.76 -0.49 -2.83
CA GLY A 59 -26.09 -0.36 -2.26
C GLY A 59 -27.05 0.26 -3.23
N ASN A 60 -28.03 1.02 -2.74
CA ASN A 60 -29.02 1.71 -3.58
C ASN A 60 -28.79 3.23 -3.63
N LEU A 61 -29.58 3.94 -4.43
CA LEU A 61 -29.56 5.41 -4.59
C LEU A 61 -28.13 5.96 -4.81
N LEU A 62 -27.39 5.38 -5.75
CA LEU A 62 -25.97 5.66 -6.00
C LEU A 62 -25.66 7.13 -6.34
N ASP A 63 -26.66 7.93 -6.71
CA ASP A 63 -26.54 9.35 -7.06
C ASP A 63 -26.78 10.28 -5.87
N ARG A 64 -27.12 9.72 -4.70
CA ARG A 64 -27.33 10.45 -3.45
C ARG A 64 -26.20 10.22 -2.45
N PRO A 65 -26.04 11.09 -1.45
CA PRO A 65 -25.16 10.83 -0.31
C PRO A 65 -25.47 9.47 0.32
N PRO A 66 -24.47 8.72 0.81
CA PRO A 66 -24.67 7.35 1.30
C PRO A 66 -25.63 7.27 2.49
N HIS A 67 -25.72 8.30 3.34
CA HIS A 67 -26.65 8.36 4.47
C HIS A 67 -28.12 8.65 4.07
N GLU A 68 -28.40 8.91 2.79
CA GLU A 68 -29.76 9.02 2.27
C GLU A 68 -30.25 7.71 1.63
N ALA A 69 -29.40 6.70 1.53
CA ALA A 69 -29.71 5.40 0.99
C ALA A 69 -30.26 4.44 2.06
N ASP A 70 -31.06 3.48 1.66
CA ASP A 70 -31.58 2.46 2.58
C ASP A 70 -30.48 1.52 3.05
N ILE A 71 -29.56 1.15 2.13
CA ILE A 71 -28.33 0.41 2.42
C ILE A 71 -27.23 1.01 1.56
N ALA A 72 -26.11 1.34 2.19
CA ALA A 72 -24.95 1.88 1.49
C ALA A 72 -23.63 1.43 2.07
N GLU A 73 -22.70 1.14 1.18
CA GLU A 73 -21.27 1.03 1.44
C GLU A 73 -20.56 2.03 0.55
N GLN A 74 -19.78 2.93 1.14
CA GLN A 74 -18.92 3.85 0.42
C GLN A 74 -17.52 3.87 1.01
N LEU A 75 -16.52 3.88 0.14
CA LEU A 75 -15.11 3.97 0.47
C LEU A 75 -14.43 4.99 -0.43
N GLU A 76 -13.68 5.88 0.18
CA GLU A 76 -12.80 6.81 -0.50
C GLU A 76 -11.40 6.63 0.08
N HIS A 77 -10.45 6.21 -0.75
CA HIS A 77 -9.06 6.03 -0.37
C HIS A 77 -8.19 7.06 -1.08
N SER A 78 -7.28 7.65 -0.31
CA SER A 78 -6.11 8.37 -0.82
C SER A 78 -4.88 7.67 -0.27
N ILE A 79 -4.04 7.16 -1.15
CA ILE A 79 -2.84 6.39 -0.80
C ILE A 79 -1.63 7.04 -1.44
N ASP A 80 -0.65 7.39 -0.60
CA ASP A 80 0.66 7.85 -1.01
C ASP A 80 1.70 6.85 -0.54
N GLY A 81 2.51 6.35 -1.47
CA GLY A 81 3.54 5.38 -1.16
C GLY A 81 4.82 5.62 -1.93
N GLY A 82 5.93 5.21 -1.34
CA GLY A 82 7.21 5.32 -2.00
C GLY A 82 8.34 4.63 -1.26
N GLY A 83 9.50 4.58 -1.91
CA GLY A 83 10.65 3.92 -1.34
C GLY A 83 11.96 4.38 -1.95
N LEU A 84 13.00 4.15 -1.19
CA LEU A 84 14.39 4.40 -1.55
C LEU A 84 15.19 3.13 -1.31
N LYS A 85 16.01 2.74 -2.28
CA LYS A 85 16.94 1.61 -2.16
C LYS A 85 18.30 1.99 -2.70
N PHE A 86 19.33 1.78 -1.89
CA PHE A 86 20.73 1.92 -2.30
C PHE A 86 21.38 0.53 -2.34
N ASP A 87 21.95 0.17 -3.50
CA ASP A 87 22.73 -1.04 -3.69
C ASP A 87 24.19 -0.67 -3.92
N LEU A 88 25.10 -1.33 -3.18
CA LEU A 88 26.54 -1.22 -3.31
C LEU A 88 27.13 -2.60 -3.62
N PHE A 89 27.98 -2.67 -4.64
CA PHE A 89 28.65 -3.90 -5.08
C PHE A 89 30.16 -3.79 -4.90
N SER A 90 30.83 -4.89 -4.58
CA SER A 90 32.28 -4.99 -4.67
C SER A 90 32.72 -4.99 -6.14
N LYS A 91 34.04 -4.77 -6.37
CA LYS A 91 34.61 -4.77 -7.72
C LYS A 91 34.49 -6.12 -8.44
N ASP A 92 34.50 -7.20 -7.71
CA ASP A 92 34.33 -8.58 -8.19
C ASP A 92 32.87 -9.04 -8.22
N TYR A 93 31.91 -8.16 -7.83
CA TYR A 93 30.48 -8.43 -7.74
C TYR A 93 30.10 -9.59 -6.80
N LYS A 94 31.02 -10.08 -5.97
CA LYS A 94 30.72 -11.14 -5.01
C LYS A 94 30.03 -10.64 -3.76
N HIS A 95 30.22 -9.39 -3.40
CA HIS A 95 29.58 -8.75 -2.24
C HIS A 95 28.55 -7.75 -2.72
N LYS A 96 27.36 -7.84 -2.17
CA LYS A 96 26.30 -6.86 -2.37
C LYS A 96 25.76 -6.41 -1.03
N TRP A 97 25.77 -5.11 -0.79
CA TRP A 97 25.10 -4.49 0.34
C TRP A 97 23.96 -3.64 -0.14
N SER A 98 22.78 -3.84 0.44
CA SER A 98 21.55 -3.09 0.13
C SER A 98 21.04 -2.44 1.41
N VAL A 99 20.67 -1.15 1.31
CA VAL A 99 19.92 -0.43 2.33
C VAL A 99 18.65 0.07 1.68
N PHE A 100 17.52 -0.09 2.33
CA PHE A 100 16.23 0.31 1.80
C PHE A 100 15.32 0.89 2.88
N THR A 101 14.43 1.77 2.44
CA THR A 101 13.31 2.27 3.23
C THR A 101 12.11 2.49 2.33
N SER A 102 10.93 2.28 2.88
CA SER A 102 9.66 2.60 2.23
C SER A 102 8.68 3.13 3.24
N ALA A 103 7.75 3.95 2.77
CA ALA A 103 6.63 4.43 3.57
C ALA A 103 5.37 4.47 2.72
N GLN A 104 4.24 4.18 3.35
CA GLN A 104 2.92 4.34 2.77
C GLN A 104 2.00 5.01 3.78
N ASN A 105 1.29 6.04 3.34
CA ASN A 105 0.19 6.64 4.08
C ASN A 105 -1.12 6.32 3.37
N THR A 106 -2.11 5.86 4.10
CA THR A 106 -3.46 5.60 3.62
C THR A 106 -4.44 6.42 4.42
N ASP A 107 -5.16 7.32 3.75
CA ASP A 107 -6.32 8.00 4.29
C ASP A 107 -7.57 7.39 3.67
N ARG A 108 -8.52 6.99 4.51
CA ARG A 108 -9.79 6.39 4.09
C ARG A 108 -10.95 7.06 4.80
N ASP A 109 -11.86 7.61 4.01
CA ASP A 109 -13.20 7.93 4.46
C ASP A 109 -14.14 6.78 4.07
N SER A 110 -15.01 6.38 4.98
CA SER A 110 -15.91 5.24 4.80
C SER A 110 -17.31 5.55 5.28
N TYR A 111 -18.27 4.87 4.69
CA TYR A 111 -19.63 4.79 5.18
C TYR A 111 -20.12 3.34 5.07
N TYR A 112 -20.68 2.83 6.16
CA TYR A 112 -21.30 1.51 6.22
C TYR A 112 -22.60 1.65 6.99
N GLY A 113 -23.70 1.88 6.29
CA GLY A 113 -24.95 2.20 6.94
C GLY A 113 -26.18 1.60 6.29
N THR A 114 -27.21 1.47 7.12
CA THR A 114 -28.57 1.08 6.76
C THR A 114 -29.54 2.05 7.36
N ASN A 115 -30.77 2.12 6.80
CA ASN A 115 -31.84 2.94 7.30
C ASN A 115 -31.49 4.44 7.43
N GLN A 116 -30.67 4.95 6.48
CA GLN A 116 -30.34 6.37 6.40
C GLN A 116 -29.63 6.91 7.64
N ASP A 117 -28.73 6.10 8.25
CA ASP A 117 -28.01 6.48 9.46
C ASP A 117 -26.95 7.57 9.18
N PRO A 118 -27.09 8.81 9.69
CA PRO A 118 -26.12 9.88 9.49
C PRO A 118 -24.82 9.69 10.27
N ASN A 119 -24.75 8.71 11.18
CA ASN A 119 -23.58 8.45 12.04
C ASN A 119 -22.72 7.30 11.54
N ALA A 120 -23.11 6.60 10.45
CA ALA A 120 -22.40 5.42 9.95
C ALA A 120 -21.12 5.76 9.15
N TYR A 121 -20.63 6.99 9.27
CA TYR A 121 -19.35 7.41 8.72
C TYR A 121 -18.17 6.97 9.57
N GLY A 122 -17.07 6.68 8.92
CA GLY A 122 -15.81 6.34 9.56
C GLY A 122 -14.63 7.01 8.86
N LYS A 123 -13.56 7.20 9.61
CA LYS A 123 -12.30 7.73 9.11
C LYS A 123 -11.16 6.84 9.59
N THR A 124 -10.29 6.46 8.65
CA THR A 124 -9.11 5.64 8.95
C THR A 124 -7.88 6.35 8.40
N THR A 125 -6.84 6.42 9.20
CA THR A 125 -5.49 6.77 8.74
C THR A 125 -4.54 5.64 9.11
N ASP A 126 -3.70 5.24 8.18
CA ASP A 126 -2.74 4.18 8.37
C ASP A 126 -1.37 4.58 7.78
N LEU A 127 -0.36 4.64 8.64
CA LEU A 127 1.01 4.93 8.25
C LEU A 127 1.87 3.70 8.49
N THR A 128 2.34 3.09 7.40
CA THR A 128 3.32 2.01 7.44
C THR A 128 4.69 2.53 7.00
N VAL A 129 5.74 2.24 7.77
CA VAL A 129 7.14 2.54 7.43
C VAL A 129 7.94 1.27 7.57
N MET A 130 8.79 0.99 6.59
CA MET A 130 9.73 -0.12 6.63
C MET A 130 11.14 0.40 6.33
N ALA A 131 12.14 -0.12 7.03
CA ALA A 131 13.54 0.12 6.74
C ALA A 131 14.35 -1.18 6.96
N GLY A 132 15.39 -1.38 6.18
CA GLY A 132 16.19 -2.57 6.32
C GLY A 132 17.55 -2.47 5.66
N THR A 133 18.37 -3.43 6.01
CA THR A 133 19.68 -3.63 5.38
C THR A 133 19.91 -5.11 5.14
N GLN A 134 20.52 -5.41 4.01
CA GLN A 134 20.78 -6.77 3.57
C GLN A 134 22.18 -6.84 2.98
N TYR A 135 22.93 -7.85 3.39
CA TYR A 135 24.22 -8.18 2.81
C TYR A 135 24.17 -9.56 2.18
N ALA A 136 24.63 -9.67 0.95
CA ALA A 136 24.73 -10.93 0.21
C ALA A 136 26.20 -11.17 -0.22
N TYR A 137 26.62 -12.42 -0.11
CA TYR A 137 27.92 -12.89 -0.58
C TYR A 137 27.74 -14.10 -1.50
N SER A 138 28.30 -14.00 -2.71
CA SER A 138 28.28 -15.06 -3.72
C SER A 138 29.55 -15.87 -3.68
N PHE A 139 29.45 -17.14 -3.32
CA PHE A 139 30.53 -18.11 -3.36
C PHE A 139 30.65 -18.71 -4.75
N ASP A 140 31.82 -18.74 -5.36
CA ASP A 140 32.08 -19.51 -6.58
C ASP A 140 31.78 -20.99 -6.37
N LYS A 141 32.08 -21.47 -5.17
CA LYS A 141 31.82 -22.84 -4.73
C LYS A 141 31.71 -22.91 -3.22
N PHE A 142 30.54 -23.33 -2.73
CA PHE A 142 30.33 -23.71 -1.33
C PHE A 142 30.00 -25.19 -1.31
N LEU A 143 30.83 -26.00 -0.62
CA LEU A 143 30.81 -27.47 -0.67
C LEU A 143 31.01 -27.99 -2.11
N PHE A 144 29.95 -28.18 -2.88
CA PHE A 144 29.99 -28.78 -4.24
C PHE A 144 29.33 -27.95 -5.34
N MET A 145 28.70 -26.79 -5.00
CA MET A 145 27.98 -25.95 -5.97
C MET A 145 28.21 -24.46 -5.70
N PRO A 146 28.02 -23.56 -6.71
CA PRO A 146 27.88 -22.14 -6.47
C PRO A 146 26.71 -21.85 -5.52
N SER A 147 26.88 -20.91 -4.61
CA SER A 147 25.88 -20.60 -3.58
C SER A 147 25.93 -19.12 -3.17
N ASP A 148 24.81 -18.60 -2.76
CA ASP A 148 24.71 -17.26 -2.19
C ASP A 148 24.33 -17.36 -0.71
N LEU A 149 24.99 -16.56 0.11
CA LEU A 149 24.63 -16.35 1.52
C LEU A 149 24.10 -14.95 1.68
N THR A 150 22.91 -14.83 2.25
CA THR A 150 22.27 -13.54 2.50
C THR A 150 21.91 -13.42 3.97
N ALA A 151 22.28 -12.27 4.57
CA ALA A 151 21.87 -11.90 5.92
C ALA A 151 21.26 -10.50 5.91
N GLY A 152 20.28 -10.26 6.75
CA GLY A 152 19.62 -8.97 6.81
C GLY A 152 18.93 -8.69 8.14
N LEU A 153 18.68 -7.39 8.32
CA LEU A 153 17.90 -6.82 9.41
C LEU A 153 16.81 -5.95 8.83
N GLU A 154 15.62 -6.04 9.39
CA GLU A 154 14.47 -5.26 8.98
C GLU A 154 13.74 -4.70 10.20
N TYR A 155 13.22 -3.50 10.04
CA TYR A 155 12.34 -2.83 10.98
C TYR A 155 11.09 -2.40 10.25
N SER A 156 9.93 -2.66 10.84
CA SER A 156 8.64 -2.17 10.36
C SER A 156 7.90 -1.45 11.48
N PHE A 157 7.30 -0.34 11.14
CA PHE A 157 6.42 0.44 12.00
C PHE A 157 5.08 0.60 11.29
N ASP A 158 4.00 0.39 12.05
CA ASP A 158 2.64 0.57 11.60
C ASP A 158 1.85 1.39 12.63
N HIS A 159 1.08 2.38 12.16
CA HIS A 159 0.24 3.22 13.01
C HIS A 159 -1.13 3.37 12.39
N LEU A 160 -2.06 2.57 12.88
CA LEU A 160 -3.47 2.59 12.51
C LEU A 160 -4.29 3.44 13.49
N LYS A 161 -5.04 4.40 12.94
CA LYS A 161 -6.14 5.07 13.62
C LYS A 161 -7.41 4.82 12.85
N ASP A 162 -8.43 4.32 13.52
CA ASP A 162 -9.73 4.02 12.91
C ASP A 162 -10.85 4.51 13.82
N GLU A 163 -11.72 5.35 13.29
CA GLU A 163 -12.82 5.98 14.00
C GLU A 163 -14.12 5.71 13.27
N MET A 164 -15.09 5.08 13.93
CA MET A 164 -16.46 4.87 13.45
C MET A 164 -17.44 5.26 14.53
N ILE A 165 -17.93 6.48 14.45
CA ILE A 165 -18.76 7.10 15.49
C ILE A 165 -20.07 6.32 15.71
N GLY A 166 -20.77 5.97 14.63
CA GLY A 166 -22.04 5.23 14.70
C GLY A 166 -21.95 3.86 15.35
N TYR A 167 -20.75 3.26 15.36
CA TYR A 167 -20.48 1.96 15.98
C TYR A 167 -19.73 2.07 17.30
N ASN A 168 -19.47 3.31 17.77
CA ASN A 168 -18.66 3.60 18.98
C ASN A 168 -17.31 2.84 18.97
N ARG A 169 -16.69 2.75 17.77
CA ARG A 169 -15.43 2.06 17.56
C ARG A 169 -14.32 3.07 17.33
N PHE A 170 -13.32 3.04 18.22
CA PHE A 170 -12.13 3.87 18.14
C PHE A 170 -10.91 2.98 18.34
N THR A 171 -10.07 2.92 17.33
CA THR A 171 -8.82 2.17 17.35
C THR A 171 -7.65 3.12 17.17
N ASN A 172 -6.64 3.00 18.02
CA ASN A 172 -5.36 3.68 17.85
C ASN A 172 -4.28 2.67 18.22
N GLN A 173 -3.70 2.04 17.22
CA GLN A 173 -2.76 0.95 17.38
C GLN A 173 -1.42 1.31 16.75
N LYS A 174 -0.33 1.02 17.47
CA LYS A 174 1.03 1.11 16.98
C LYS A 174 1.69 -0.24 17.11
N VAL A 175 2.32 -0.68 16.03
CA VAL A 175 3.04 -1.95 15.98
C VAL A 175 4.48 -1.68 15.53
N HIS A 176 5.43 -2.31 16.20
CA HIS A 176 6.84 -2.31 15.85
C HIS A 176 7.28 -3.74 15.67
N ILE A 177 7.91 -4.03 14.55
CA ILE A 177 8.42 -5.35 14.22
C ILE A 177 9.90 -5.22 13.88
N GLU A 178 10.72 -5.98 14.57
CA GLU A 178 12.15 -6.11 14.30
C GLU A 178 12.42 -7.55 13.88
N SER A 179 13.13 -7.73 12.79
CA SER A 179 13.47 -9.05 12.28
C SER A 179 14.91 -9.15 11.82
N ALA A 180 15.46 -10.35 11.94
CA ALA A 180 16.76 -10.72 11.40
C ALA A 180 16.60 -12.04 10.64
N PHE A 181 17.32 -12.20 9.53
CA PHE A 181 17.29 -13.41 8.75
C PHE A 181 18.67 -13.79 8.22
N LEU A 182 18.85 -15.09 7.99
CA LEU A 182 20.00 -15.70 7.33
C LEU A 182 19.46 -16.77 6.36
N GLN A 183 19.89 -16.70 5.12
CA GLN A 183 19.47 -17.59 4.05
C GLN A 183 20.67 -18.10 3.26
#